data_0d067baffb0742269f9f54006fee3167
#
_entry.id   0d067baffb0742269f9f54006fee3167
#
_cell.length_a   1.000
_cell.length_b   1.000
_cell.length_c   1.000
_cell.angle_alpha   90.00
_cell.angle_beta   90.00
_cell.angle_gamma   90.00
#
_symmetry.space_group_name_H-M   'P 1'
#
loop_
_entity.id
_entity.type
_entity.pdbx_description
1 polymer ?
#
loop_
_entity_poly.entity_id
_entity_poly.type
_entity_poly.pdbx_seq_one_letter_code
_entity_poly.pdbx_strand_id
1 'polypeptide(L)'
;MIQSKSLGSKIFNVFNIILMSLLSLSCLYPLWYTLCLSVSDKAAANSGKVSFYPVGFSLASYQQIMGDTQFFRSFLISAERTIFGTIFTIVVLAIFAYPLSKSANEYHPKNVIMWIVIFCMLFNGGTIPWYITMVNYGMIDNMVGLILCGGLPVFNLI
;
A
#
# COMPACT_ATOMS: atom_id res chain seq x y z
N MET A 1 15.75 29.68 -1.81
CA MET A 1 14.87 29.75 -0.63
C MET A 1 15.36 30.89 0.26
N ILE A 2 14.59 31.98 0.41
CA ILE A 2 14.98 33.13 1.22
C ILE A 2 14.65 32.79 2.67
N GLN A 3 15.66 32.46 3.47
CA GLN A 3 15.48 32.29 4.91
C GLN A 3 15.40 33.66 5.58
N SER A 4 14.23 34.04 6.06
CA SER A 4 14.08 35.23 6.86
C SER A 4 14.82 35.05 8.21
N LYS A 5 15.75 35.94 8.51
CA LYS A 5 16.55 35.91 9.75
C LYS A 5 15.81 36.45 10.99
N SER A 6 14.50 36.61 10.92
CA SER A 6 13.66 37.09 12.03
C SER A 6 13.68 36.10 13.20
N LEU A 7 13.72 36.59 14.44
CA LEU A 7 13.64 35.76 15.65
C LEU A 7 12.40 34.85 15.65
N GLY A 8 11.27 35.35 15.20
CA GLY A 8 10.04 34.57 15.06
C GLY A 8 10.20 33.39 14.10
N SER A 9 10.91 33.57 12.98
CA SER A 9 11.19 32.49 12.03
C SER A 9 12.08 31.39 12.62
N LYS A 10 13.06 31.78 13.46
CA LYS A 10 13.92 30.81 14.15
C LYS A 10 13.14 29.98 15.18
N ILE A 11 12.31 30.63 15.99
CA ILE A 11 11.45 29.94 16.98
C ILE A 11 10.50 28.98 16.28
N PHE A 12 9.84 29.42 15.21
CA PHE A 12 8.96 28.58 14.41
C PHE A 12 9.69 27.34 13.83
N ASN A 13 10.90 27.55 13.28
CA ASN A 13 11.68 26.45 12.73
C ASN A 13 12.09 25.43 13.80
N VAL A 14 12.52 25.88 14.98
CA VAL A 14 12.87 24.99 16.09
C VAL A 14 11.64 24.20 16.54
N PHE A 15 10.51 24.88 16.73
CA PHE A 15 9.24 24.23 17.09
C PHE A 15 8.83 23.19 16.05
N ASN A 16 8.89 23.54 14.76
CA ASN A 16 8.54 22.65 13.68
C ASN A 16 9.47 21.41 13.63
N ILE A 17 10.77 21.60 13.81
CA ILE A 17 11.73 20.46 13.87
C ILE A 17 11.40 19.53 15.04
N ILE A 18 11.15 20.09 16.21
CA ILE A 18 10.78 19.28 17.40
C ILE A 18 9.49 18.52 17.13
N LEU A 19 8.46 19.21 16.63
CA LEU A 19 7.16 18.60 16.33
C LEU A 19 7.29 17.47 15.30
N MET A 20 7.99 17.71 14.19
CA MET A 20 8.20 16.71 13.14
C MET A 20 9.06 15.53 13.64
N SER A 21 10.04 15.79 14.50
CA SER A 21 10.84 14.73 15.11
C SER A 21 10.00 13.85 16.03
N LEU A 22 9.14 14.43 16.86
CA LEU A 22 8.22 13.69 17.73
C LEU A 22 7.22 12.85 16.92
N LEU A 23 6.65 13.41 15.85
CA LEU A 23 5.77 12.68 14.94
C LEU A 23 6.50 11.52 14.25
N SER A 24 7.72 11.74 13.79
CA SER A 24 8.54 10.69 13.16
C SER A 24 8.84 9.55 14.15
N LEU A 25 9.22 9.88 15.38
CA LEU A 25 9.44 8.88 16.44
C LEU A 25 8.16 8.12 16.79
N SER A 26 7.02 8.80 16.83
CA SER A 26 5.71 8.17 17.04
C SER A 26 5.37 7.17 15.93
N CYS A 27 5.71 7.49 14.67
CA CYS A 27 5.52 6.56 13.53
C CYS A 27 6.48 5.36 13.58
N LEU A 28 7.67 5.51 14.18
CA LEU A 28 8.61 4.40 14.35
C LEU A 28 8.21 3.45 15.49
N TYR A 29 7.45 3.92 16.47
CA TYR A 29 7.07 3.11 17.63
C TYR A 29 6.35 1.80 17.28
N PRO A 30 5.33 1.75 16.39
CA PRO A 30 4.68 0.50 16.01
C PRO A 30 5.65 -0.52 15.38
N LEU A 31 6.61 -0.05 14.59
CA LEU A 31 7.63 -0.92 13.99
C LEU A 31 8.57 -1.50 15.06
N TRP A 32 9.02 -0.65 15.97
CA TRP A 32 9.84 -1.08 17.09
C TRP A 32 9.10 -2.08 17.98
N TYR A 33 7.86 -1.78 18.34
CA TYR A 33 7.01 -2.66 19.13
C TYR A 33 6.83 -4.04 18.48
N THR A 34 6.54 -4.07 17.18
CA THR A 34 6.39 -5.33 16.42
C THR A 34 7.70 -6.13 16.43
N LEU A 35 8.84 -5.45 16.33
CA LEU A 35 10.15 -6.06 16.37
C LEU A 35 10.42 -6.67 17.76
N CYS A 36 10.15 -5.94 18.83
CA CYS A 36 10.27 -6.46 20.20
C CYS A 36 9.33 -7.66 20.43
N LEU A 37 8.11 -7.59 19.90
CA LEU A 37 7.14 -8.67 20.01
C LEU A 37 7.61 -9.93 19.28
N SER A 38 8.19 -9.79 18.09
CA SER A 38 8.65 -10.92 17.26
C SER A 38 9.78 -11.74 17.88
N VAL A 39 10.59 -11.12 18.71
CA VAL A 39 11.72 -11.77 19.40
C VAL A 39 11.44 -12.06 20.89
N SER A 40 10.21 -11.86 21.34
CA SER A 40 9.79 -12.15 22.72
C SER A 40 9.20 -13.54 22.85
N ASP A 41 9.21 -14.06 24.09
CA ASP A 41 8.52 -15.31 24.38
C ASP A 41 7.00 -15.20 24.15
N LYS A 42 6.40 -16.25 23.62
CA LYS A 42 4.98 -16.31 23.23
C LYS A 42 4.03 -16.01 24.39
N ALA A 43 4.36 -16.48 25.60
CA ALA A 43 3.57 -16.22 26.79
C ALA A 43 3.64 -14.74 27.20
N ALA A 44 4.81 -14.10 27.10
CA ALA A 44 4.99 -12.69 27.40
C ALA A 44 4.31 -11.80 26.34
N ALA A 45 4.40 -12.17 25.08
CA ALA A 45 3.74 -11.50 23.97
C ALA A 45 2.21 -11.49 24.14
N ASN A 46 1.61 -12.65 24.41
CA ASN A 46 0.17 -12.80 24.57
C ASN A 46 -0.37 -12.15 25.86
N SER A 47 0.45 -12.01 26.90
CA SER A 47 0.07 -11.35 28.14
C SER A 47 0.20 -9.83 28.12
N GLY A 48 0.63 -9.23 27.00
CA GLY A 48 0.81 -7.79 26.87
C GLY A 48 1.95 -7.21 27.71
N LYS A 49 2.87 -8.04 28.19
CA LYS A 49 4.02 -7.59 29.00
C LYS A 49 5.13 -6.96 28.18
N VAL A 50 5.13 -7.19 26.88
CA VAL A 50 6.10 -6.59 25.95
C VAL A 50 5.67 -5.15 25.65
N SER A 51 6.59 -4.20 25.80
CA SER A 51 6.35 -2.78 25.50
C SER A 51 7.52 -2.20 24.70
N PHE A 52 8.51 -1.61 25.36
CA PHE A 52 9.71 -1.04 24.73
C PHE A 52 10.85 -2.04 24.57
N TYR A 53 10.85 -3.13 25.32
CA TYR A 53 11.90 -4.14 25.33
C TYR A 53 11.32 -5.53 25.17
N PRO A 54 12.05 -6.44 24.50
CA PRO A 54 11.64 -7.84 24.42
C PRO A 54 11.69 -8.50 25.81
N VAL A 55 10.72 -9.35 26.11
CA VAL A 55 10.64 -10.10 27.37
C VAL A 55 10.80 -11.58 27.07
N GLY A 56 11.86 -12.22 27.63
CA GLY A 56 12.16 -13.61 27.34
C GLY A 56 12.56 -13.81 25.89
N PHE A 57 13.79 -13.41 25.52
CA PHE A 57 14.26 -13.50 24.14
C PHE A 57 14.07 -14.91 23.56
N SER A 58 13.32 -15.02 22.46
CA SER A 58 13.02 -16.28 21.81
C SER A 58 12.88 -16.10 20.30
N LEU A 59 13.49 -16.99 19.54
CA LEU A 59 13.33 -17.05 18.07
C LEU A 59 12.30 -18.11 17.63
N ALA A 60 11.51 -18.65 18.57
CA ALA A 60 10.56 -19.71 18.28
C ALA A 60 9.51 -19.29 17.23
N SER A 61 9.10 -18.03 17.20
CA SER A 61 8.19 -17.49 16.18
C SER A 61 8.78 -17.58 14.77
N TYR A 62 10.06 -17.27 14.63
CA TYR A 62 10.76 -17.39 13.34
C TYR A 62 10.94 -18.85 12.92
N GLN A 63 11.29 -19.72 13.86
CA GLN A 63 11.41 -21.16 13.58
C GLN A 63 10.08 -21.76 13.14
N GLN A 64 8.97 -21.34 13.77
CA GLN A 64 7.63 -21.77 13.37
C GLN A 64 7.28 -21.33 11.95
N ILE A 65 7.56 -20.07 11.58
CA ILE A 65 7.33 -19.54 10.23
C ILE A 65 8.19 -20.26 9.19
N MET A 66 9.47 -20.51 9.50
CA MET A 66 10.39 -21.23 8.60
C MET A 66 10.00 -22.69 8.39
N GLY A 67 9.28 -23.30 9.33
CA GLY A 67 8.73 -24.66 9.19
C GLY A 67 7.39 -24.72 8.45
N ASP A 68 6.76 -23.58 8.21
CA ASP A 68 5.43 -23.52 7.60
C ASP A 68 5.51 -23.43 6.07
N THR A 69 5.18 -24.52 5.40
CA THR A 69 5.14 -24.59 3.93
C THR A 69 4.08 -23.66 3.33
N GLN A 70 3.01 -23.38 4.06
CA GLN A 70 1.94 -22.48 3.61
C GLN A 70 2.46 -21.04 3.56
N PHE A 71 3.33 -20.63 4.49
CA PHE A 71 3.96 -19.32 4.47
C PHE A 71 4.77 -19.11 3.18
N PHE A 72 5.63 -20.05 2.82
CA PHE A 72 6.45 -19.95 1.60
C PHE A 72 5.59 -19.95 0.34
N ARG A 73 4.55 -20.76 0.30
CA ARG A 73 3.59 -20.75 -0.82
C ARG A 73 2.90 -19.39 -0.95
N SER A 74 2.41 -18.84 0.14
CA SER A 74 1.76 -17.52 0.15
C SER A 74 2.73 -16.41 -0.25
N PHE A 75 3.99 -16.51 0.16
CA PHE A 75 5.05 -15.58 -0.24
C PHE A 75 5.30 -15.63 -1.76
N LEU A 76 5.41 -16.82 -2.34
CA LEU A 76 5.57 -17.01 -3.79
C LEU A 76 4.39 -16.44 -4.57
N ILE A 77 3.15 -16.73 -4.16
CA ILE A 77 1.94 -16.18 -4.77
C ILE A 77 1.94 -14.65 -4.71
N SER A 78 2.38 -14.06 -3.59
CA SER A 78 2.49 -12.62 -3.44
C SER A 78 3.57 -12.01 -4.35
N ALA A 79 4.70 -12.70 -4.52
CA ALA A 79 5.76 -12.29 -5.44
C ALA A 79 5.30 -12.35 -6.90
N GLU A 80 4.66 -13.45 -7.30
CA GLU A 80 4.08 -13.62 -8.64
C GLU A 80 3.04 -12.53 -8.93
N ARG A 81 2.10 -12.30 -7.99
CA ARG A 81 1.11 -11.22 -8.09
C ARG A 81 1.77 -9.86 -8.28
N THR A 82 2.82 -9.57 -7.54
CA THR A 82 3.51 -8.29 -7.63
C THR A 82 4.15 -8.12 -9.00
N ILE A 83 4.87 -9.11 -9.48
CA ILE A 83 5.54 -9.06 -10.80
C ILE A 83 4.51 -8.92 -11.92
N PHE A 84 3.59 -9.87 -12.04
CA PHE A 84 2.61 -9.88 -13.12
C PHE A 84 1.60 -8.73 -13.01
N GLY A 85 1.17 -8.37 -11.80
CA GLY A 85 0.29 -7.25 -11.55
C GLY A 85 0.94 -5.91 -11.93
N THR A 86 2.22 -5.71 -11.60
CA THR A 86 2.95 -4.49 -11.98
C THR A 86 3.08 -4.37 -13.49
N ILE A 87 3.49 -5.44 -14.18
CA ILE A 87 3.60 -5.45 -15.64
C ILE A 87 2.24 -5.14 -16.28
N PHE A 88 1.18 -5.83 -15.83
CA PHE A 88 -0.18 -5.60 -16.32
C PHE A 88 -0.61 -4.13 -16.12
N THR A 89 -0.43 -3.60 -14.91
CA THR A 89 -0.79 -2.22 -14.58
C THR A 89 -0.03 -1.22 -15.44
N ILE A 90 1.28 -1.38 -15.63
CA ILE A 90 2.09 -0.47 -16.46
C ILE A 90 1.61 -0.52 -17.92
N VAL A 91 1.39 -1.71 -18.47
CA VAL A 91 0.91 -1.87 -19.86
C VAL A 91 -0.44 -1.19 -20.05
N VAL A 92 -1.39 -1.45 -19.17
CA VAL A 92 -2.72 -0.85 -19.25
C VAL A 92 -2.67 0.67 -19.06
N LEU A 93 -1.90 1.17 -18.08
CA LEU A 93 -1.70 2.61 -17.90
C LEU A 93 -1.08 3.25 -19.14
N ALA A 94 -0.08 2.63 -19.75
CA ALA A 94 0.55 3.16 -20.98
C ALA A 94 -0.44 3.23 -22.16
N ILE A 95 -1.29 2.20 -22.33
CA ILE A 95 -2.31 2.17 -23.38
C ILE A 95 -3.32 3.31 -23.21
N PHE A 96 -3.76 3.59 -21.98
CA PHE A 96 -4.73 4.66 -21.71
C PHE A 96 -4.09 6.05 -21.62
N ALA A 97 -2.88 6.17 -21.06
CA ALA A 97 -2.18 7.45 -20.93
C ALA A 97 -1.78 8.03 -22.28
N TYR A 98 -1.41 7.20 -23.27
CA TYR A 98 -1.01 7.68 -24.58
C TYR A 98 -2.09 8.51 -25.29
N PRO A 99 -3.33 8.02 -25.48
CA PRO A 99 -4.39 8.84 -26.08
C PRO A 99 -4.77 10.05 -25.21
N LEU A 100 -4.68 9.94 -23.88
CA LEU A 100 -4.98 11.05 -22.98
C LEU A 100 -3.91 12.16 -22.99
N SER A 101 -2.66 11.86 -23.36
CA SER A 101 -1.58 12.84 -23.50
C SER A 101 -1.71 13.72 -24.75
N LYS A 102 -2.48 13.28 -25.76
CA LYS A 102 -2.67 14.03 -27.00
C LYS A 102 -3.58 15.24 -26.83
N SER A 103 -3.47 16.23 -27.74
CA SER A 103 -4.41 17.35 -27.75
C SER A 103 -5.79 16.91 -28.23
N ALA A 104 -6.85 17.62 -27.82
CA ALA A 104 -8.21 17.30 -28.27
C ALA A 104 -8.39 17.43 -29.80
N ASN A 105 -7.56 18.23 -30.47
CA ASN A 105 -7.58 18.37 -31.92
C ASN A 105 -6.92 17.18 -32.64
N GLU A 106 -5.93 16.54 -32.01
CA GLU A 106 -5.27 15.35 -32.56
C GLU A 106 -6.06 14.07 -32.30
N TYR A 107 -6.79 14.00 -31.16
CA TYR A 107 -7.56 12.83 -30.78
C TYR A 107 -8.92 13.22 -30.21
N HIS A 108 -9.93 13.25 -31.08
CA HIS A 108 -11.29 13.66 -30.74
C HIS A 108 -11.95 12.87 -29.59
N PRO A 109 -11.76 11.52 -29.46
CA PRO A 109 -12.36 10.76 -28.36
C PRO A 109 -11.75 11.02 -26.96
N LYS A 110 -10.65 11.78 -26.85
CA LYS A 110 -9.96 12.06 -25.60
C LYS A 110 -10.91 12.48 -24.49
N ASN A 111 -11.81 13.44 -24.77
CA ASN A 111 -12.72 13.97 -23.77
C ASN A 111 -13.72 12.92 -23.27
N VAL A 112 -14.18 12.04 -24.14
CA VAL A 112 -15.10 10.94 -23.75
C VAL A 112 -14.36 9.96 -22.86
N ILE A 113 -13.15 9.56 -23.22
CA ILE A 113 -12.33 8.65 -22.41
C ILE A 113 -12.03 9.28 -21.05
N MET A 114 -11.68 10.57 -21.02
CA MET A 114 -11.43 11.29 -19.78
C MET A 114 -12.66 11.30 -18.86
N TRP A 115 -13.85 11.53 -19.40
CA TRP A 115 -15.08 11.49 -18.60
C TRP A 115 -15.39 10.09 -18.07
N ILE A 116 -15.14 9.04 -18.86
CA ILE A 116 -15.29 7.65 -18.38
C ILE A 116 -14.32 7.37 -17.23
N VAL A 117 -13.05 7.79 -17.36
CA VAL A 117 -12.02 7.64 -16.34
C VAL A 117 -12.42 8.37 -15.05
N ILE A 118 -12.88 9.62 -15.14
CA ILE A 118 -13.36 10.41 -14.00
C ILE A 118 -14.58 9.75 -13.37
N PHE A 119 -15.52 9.26 -14.18
CA PHE A 119 -16.69 8.54 -13.68
C PHE A 119 -16.27 7.30 -12.88
N CYS A 120 -15.38 6.46 -13.42
CA CYS A 120 -14.86 5.27 -12.72
C CYS A 120 -14.09 5.62 -11.43
N MET A 121 -13.46 6.80 -11.37
CA MET A 121 -12.78 7.28 -10.17
C MET A 121 -13.75 7.70 -9.07
N LEU A 122 -14.85 8.37 -9.44
CA LEU A 122 -15.82 8.92 -8.49
C LEU A 122 -16.86 7.89 -8.02
N PHE A 123 -17.19 6.94 -8.89
CA PHE A 123 -18.22 5.94 -8.60
C PHE A 123 -17.58 4.60 -8.22
N ASN A 124 -17.74 4.26 -6.95
CA ASN A 124 -17.36 2.94 -6.42
C ASN A 124 -18.65 2.21 -6.05
N GLY A 125 -18.87 1.05 -6.65
CA GLY A 125 -20.05 0.21 -6.38
C GLY A 125 -20.11 -0.39 -4.96
N GLY A 126 -19.04 -0.23 -4.18
CA GLY A 126 -18.93 -0.82 -2.86
C GLY A 126 -18.43 -2.27 -2.87
N THR A 127 -18.09 -2.79 -1.68
CA THR A 127 -17.46 -4.09 -1.52
C THR A 127 -18.38 -5.26 -1.89
N ILE A 128 -19.68 -5.15 -1.59
CA ILE A 128 -20.65 -6.23 -1.83
C ILE A 128 -20.89 -6.47 -3.34
N PRO A 129 -21.27 -5.47 -4.15
CA PRO A 129 -21.40 -5.63 -5.59
C PRO A 129 -20.10 -6.08 -6.26
N TRP A 130 -18.96 -5.56 -5.79
CA TRP A 130 -17.66 -5.99 -6.27
C TRP A 130 -17.43 -7.49 -6.03
N TYR A 131 -17.69 -7.98 -4.80
CA TYR A 131 -17.53 -9.39 -4.46
C TYR A 131 -18.45 -10.30 -5.30
N ILE A 132 -19.74 -9.92 -5.44
CA ILE A 132 -20.70 -10.66 -6.26
C ILE A 132 -20.23 -10.74 -7.71
N THR A 133 -19.68 -9.66 -8.24
CA THR A 133 -19.14 -9.63 -9.60
C THR A 133 -17.97 -10.61 -9.73
N MET A 134 -17.04 -10.62 -8.76
CA MET A 134 -15.91 -11.55 -8.76
C MET A 134 -16.35 -13.02 -8.70
N VAL A 135 -17.37 -13.33 -7.88
CA VAL A 135 -17.98 -14.67 -7.84
C VAL A 135 -18.56 -15.06 -9.19
N ASN A 136 -19.36 -14.18 -9.80
CA ASN A 136 -20.05 -14.47 -11.06
C ASN A 136 -19.10 -14.69 -12.24
N TYR A 137 -17.95 -14.02 -12.23
CA TYR A 137 -16.90 -14.22 -13.24
C TYR A 137 -15.90 -15.34 -12.90
N GLY A 138 -16.09 -16.05 -11.78
CA GLY A 138 -15.18 -17.12 -11.35
C GLY A 138 -13.75 -16.63 -11.03
N MET A 139 -13.62 -15.38 -10.61
CA MET A 139 -12.33 -14.74 -10.32
C MET A 139 -11.90 -14.87 -8.86
N ILE A 140 -12.65 -15.64 -8.05
CA ILE A 140 -12.26 -15.94 -6.66
C ILE A 140 -11.25 -17.09 -6.68
N ASP A 141 -10.26 -17.01 -5.80
CA ASP A 141 -9.15 -17.97 -5.66
C ASP A 141 -8.34 -18.19 -6.95
N ASN A 142 -8.30 -17.16 -7.80
CA ASN A 142 -7.58 -17.19 -9.06
C ASN A 142 -6.56 -16.06 -9.15
N MET A 143 -5.34 -16.35 -9.63
CA MET A 143 -4.28 -15.36 -9.84
C MET A 143 -4.73 -14.23 -10.80
N VAL A 144 -5.50 -14.56 -11.84
CA VAL A 144 -6.04 -13.58 -12.79
C VAL A 144 -6.97 -12.60 -12.07
N GLY A 145 -7.86 -13.11 -11.20
CA GLY A 145 -8.72 -12.27 -10.37
C GLY A 145 -7.92 -11.33 -9.46
N LEU A 146 -6.88 -11.84 -8.80
CA LEU A 146 -5.99 -11.04 -7.94
C LEU A 146 -5.28 -9.90 -8.69
N ILE A 147 -4.87 -10.14 -9.94
CA ILE A 147 -4.21 -9.14 -10.79
C ILE A 147 -5.22 -8.11 -11.29
N LEU A 148 -6.36 -8.54 -11.82
CA LEU A 148 -7.38 -7.67 -12.38
C LEU A 148 -8.03 -6.77 -11.32
N CYS A 149 -8.29 -7.32 -10.13
CA CYS A 149 -8.89 -6.55 -9.02
C CYS A 149 -8.04 -5.38 -8.53
N GLY A 150 -6.71 -5.50 -8.64
CA GLY A 150 -5.77 -4.43 -8.27
C GLY A 150 -5.32 -3.57 -9.45
N GLY A 151 -5.79 -3.89 -10.66
CA GLY A 151 -5.08 -3.59 -11.88
C GLY A 151 -5.14 -2.16 -12.42
N LEU A 152 -6.10 -1.33 -12.02
CA LEU A 152 -6.25 0.01 -12.61
C LEU A 152 -6.34 1.09 -11.53
N PRO A 153 -5.22 1.66 -11.09
CA PRO A 153 -5.24 2.88 -10.32
C PRO A 153 -5.65 4.05 -11.25
N VAL A 154 -6.96 4.23 -11.40
CA VAL A 154 -7.57 5.23 -12.30
C VAL A 154 -7.05 6.64 -12.01
N PHE A 155 -6.72 6.92 -10.76
CA PHE A 155 -6.09 8.18 -10.33
C PHE A 155 -4.74 8.45 -11.02
N ASN A 156 -3.99 7.41 -11.37
CA ASN A 156 -2.68 7.57 -12.02
C ASN A 156 -2.78 7.85 -13.54
N LEU A 157 -4.00 7.83 -14.12
CA LEU A 157 -4.26 8.15 -15.53
C LEU A 157 -4.50 9.64 -15.76
N ILE A 158 -4.81 10.41 -14.73
CA ILE A 158 -5.08 11.84 -14.76
C ILE A 158 -3.85 12.64 -14.34
#